data_615f69338f08d14ce1ed8f0a4815d763
#
_entry.id   615f69338f08d14ce1ed8f0a4815d763
#
_cell.length_a   1.000
_cell.length_b   1.000
_cell.length_c   1.000
_cell.angle_alpha   90.00
_cell.angle_beta   90.00
_cell.angle_gamma   90.00
#
_symmetry.space_group_name_H-M   'P 1'
#
loop_
_entity.id
_entity.type
_entity.pdbx_description
1 polymer ?
#
loop_
_entity_poly.entity_id
_entity_poly.type
_entity_poly.pdbx_seq_one_letter_code
_entity_poly.pdbx_strand_id
1 'polypeptide(L)'
;MQMDKQEKFYFFRENESGDIVYLPSKYLMHKKRSKISPNTIRRSAFALSYYLNFLDEKQLCLDDIYQMKYIEQHEHFTDFLIWLKAGMHSREDYLKLPNNETCNAYLKEVFRFYTFMEQENKHSESLKVLSDTQMIVRNSIGIRKVLNRKSFRGYLKEKGHQGKTIEQDKIVVLLQECANSRDQVLLLLLAETGFRIGELLGVRYAEDIDYEKHIIYVNFRDDNENGARAKNAELRRAKISDATFDILMFYIEDYKELIIGQEYLFINVSGDYVGKPFKGSGVYAMLRRLERKTGIKASPHMLRHYFANARRKDGWKLEMISQALGHRNIETTMKYLNITEDELIEVSDAFYNRHQAMYGVQNLL
;
A
#
# COMPACT_ATOMS: atom_id res chain seq x y z
N MET A 1 24.91 5.67 10.60
CA MET A 1 23.91 6.55 11.25
C MET A 1 22.81 5.70 11.87
N GLN A 2 22.60 5.80 13.18
CA GLN A 2 21.60 5.02 13.91
C GLN A 2 20.25 5.75 13.90
N MET A 3 19.16 5.00 13.76
CA MET A 3 17.79 5.49 13.87
C MET A 3 17.21 5.09 15.21
N ASP A 4 16.95 6.04 16.09
CA ASP A 4 16.38 5.82 17.41
C ASP A 4 14.86 5.95 17.39
N LYS A 5 14.16 5.10 18.12
CA LYS A 5 12.71 5.05 18.24
C LYS A 5 12.31 5.29 19.70
N GLN A 6 12.32 6.54 20.15
CA GLN A 6 11.73 6.91 21.43
C GLN A 6 10.30 7.44 21.22
N GLU A 7 9.34 6.97 22.00
CA GLU A 7 7.94 7.41 22.02
C GLU A 7 7.28 7.55 20.64
N LYS A 8 7.50 6.62 19.72
CA LYS A 8 7.00 6.69 18.33
C LYS A 8 7.59 7.83 17.48
N PHE A 9 8.76 8.37 17.85
CA PHE A 9 9.53 9.29 17.02
C PHE A 9 10.71 8.59 16.38
N TYR A 10 11.19 9.15 15.25
CA TYR A 10 12.42 8.74 14.62
C TYR A 10 13.36 9.93 14.62
N PHE A 11 14.59 9.73 15.15
CA PHE A 11 15.68 10.68 15.12
C PHE A 11 16.86 10.06 14.41
N PHE A 12 17.65 10.90 13.77
CA PHE A 12 18.95 10.51 13.26
C PHE A 12 20.03 10.92 14.27
N ARG A 13 20.92 9.99 14.56
CA ARG A 13 22.12 10.25 15.38
C ARG A 13 23.36 9.88 14.60
N GLU A 14 24.41 10.64 14.78
CA GLU A 14 25.73 10.29 14.28
C GLU A 14 26.24 9.04 15.01
N ASN A 15 26.95 8.17 14.27
CA ASN A 15 27.42 6.91 14.84
C ASN A 15 28.50 7.10 15.91
N GLU A 16 29.36 8.11 15.76
CA GLU A 16 30.53 8.36 16.61
C GLU A 16 30.19 9.24 17.80
N SER A 17 29.58 10.40 17.59
CA SER A 17 29.26 11.35 18.64
C SER A 17 27.96 11.06 19.37
N GLY A 18 27.02 10.36 18.75
CA GLY A 18 25.65 10.18 19.23
C GLY A 18 24.77 11.43 19.12
N ASP A 19 25.28 12.51 18.52
CA ASP A 19 24.57 13.77 18.36
C ASP A 19 23.42 13.66 17.39
N ILE A 20 22.38 14.48 17.60
CA ILE A 20 21.20 14.49 16.74
C ILE A 20 21.52 15.19 15.42
N VAL A 21 21.35 14.51 14.31
CA VAL A 21 21.39 15.11 12.98
C VAL A 21 20.13 15.93 12.77
N TYR A 22 20.25 17.24 12.88
CA TYR A 22 19.14 18.16 13.07
C TYR A 22 18.13 18.17 11.91
N LEU A 23 18.58 18.43 10.66
CA LEU A 23 17.67 18.64 9.52
C LEU A 23 16.81 17.41 9.17
N PRO A 24 17.37 16.21 9.02
CA PRO A 24 16.57 15.02 8.78
C PRO A 24 15.61 14.71 9.93
N SER A 25 16.02 14.92 11.18
CA SER A 25 15.16 14.73 12.35
C SER A 25 14.01 15.74 12.38
N LYS A 26 14.27 17.02 12.08
CA LYS A 26 13.26 18.07 11.94
C LYS A 26 12.23 17.74 10.86
N TYR A 27 12.67 17.21 9.71
CA TYR A 27 11.77 16.76 8.64
C TYR A 27 10.83 15.64 9.10
N LEU A 28 11.31 14.63 9.81
CA LEU A 28 10.46 13.56 10.32
C LEU A 28 9.46 14.07 11.37
N MET A 29 9.88 15.03 12.21
CA MET A 29 8.96 15.70 13.16
C MET A 29 7.90 16.53 12.43
N HIS A 30 8.27 17.27 11.38
CA HIS A 30 7.32 17.99 10.53
C HIS A 30 6.27 17.03 9.95
N LYS A 31 6.67 15.89 9.39
CA LYS A 31 5.75 14.86 8.90
C LYS A 31 4.80 14.34 9.99
N LYS A 32 5.30 14.16 11.21
CA LYS A 32 4.46 13.72 12.33
C LYS A 32 3.41 14.78 12.70
N ARG A 33 3.82 16.06 12.79
CA ARG A 33 2.89 17.18 13.06
C ARG A 33 1.84 17.31 11.97
N SER A 34 2.19 17.00 10.73
CA SER A 34 1.27 16.94 9.57
C SER A 34 0.39 15.67 9.55
N LYS A 35 0.34 14.91 10.64
CA LYS A 35 -0.46 13.67 10.79
C LYS A 35 -0.20 12.62 9.70
N ILE A 36 0.99 12.59 9.13
CA ILE A 36 1.40 11.56 8.17
C ILE A 36 1.46 10.20 8.88
N SER A 37 1.08 9.14 8.16
CA SER A 37 1.01 7.80 8.76
C SER A 37 2.38 7.32 9.29
N PRO A 38 2.42 6.61 10.45
CA PRO A 38 3.67 6.11 11.02
C PRO A 38 4.50 5.27 10.05
N ASN A 39 3.85 4.45 9.22
CA ASN A 39 4.53 3.66 8.19
C ASN A 39 5.20 4.52 7.11
N THR A 40 4.56 5.63 6.73
CA THR A 40 5.14 6.58 5.78
C THR A 40 6.34 7.28 6.40
N ILE A 41 6.24 7.72 7.66
CA ILE A 41 7.36 8.36 8.38
C ILE A 41 8.53 7.38 8.52
N ARG A 42 8.25 6.12 8.87
CA ARG A 42 9.27 5.06 8.94
C ARG A 42 9.98 4.86 7.60
N ARG A 43 9.23 4.80 6.50
CA ARG A 43 9.82 4.69 5.16
C ARG A 43 10.69 5.90 4.81
N SER A 44 10.25 7.11 5.19
CA SER A 44 11.03 8.33 5.02
C SER A 44 12.34 8.28 5.80
N ALA A 45 12.27 7.78 7.03
CA ALA A 45 13.46 7.61 7.86
C ALA A 45 14.47 6.65 7.21
N PHE A 46 14.03 5.50 6.70
CA PHE A 46 14.92 4.58 5.98
C PHE A 46 15.51 5.21 4.72
N ALA A 47 14.68 5.88 3.91
CA ALA A 47 15.16 6.54 2.69
C ALA A 47 16.25 7.57 2.97
N LEU A 48 16.07 8.38 4.01
CA LEU A 48 17.05 9.37 4.42
C LEU A 48 18.30 8.74 5.04
N SER A 49 18.14 7.68 5.87
CA SER A 49 19.29 6.95 6.41
C SER A 49 20.17 6.41 5.30
N TYR A 50 19.59 5.80 4.27
CA TYR A 50 20.33 5.27 3.14
C TYR A 50 21.03 6.39 2.35
N TYR A 51 20.35 7.51 2.15
CA TYR A 51 20.93 8.63 1.42
C TYR A 51 22.08 9.28 2.19
N LEU A 52 21.94 9.47 3.50
CA LEU A 52 23.01 10.02 4.33
C LEU A 52 24.24 9.10 4.38
N ASN A 53 24.04 7.78 4.43
CA ASN A 53 25.13 6.81 4.32
C ASN A 53 25.82 6.88 2.94
N PHE A 54 25.05 7.04 1.87
CA PHE A 54 25.60 7.24 0.52
C PHE A 54 26.44 8.52 0.41
N LEU A 55 25.98 9.64 1.02
CA LEU A 55 26.74 10.87 1.09
C LEU A 55 28.06 10.69 1.85
N ASP A 56 28.00 10.00 3.00
CA ASP A 56 29.17 9.71 3.83
C ASP A 56 30.22 8.89 3.05
N GLU A 57 29.82 7.84 2.36
CA GLU A 57 30.71 7.05 1.48
C GLU A 57 31.34 7.88 0.34
N LYS A 58 30.61 8.90 -0.15
CA LYS A 58 31.10 9.82 -1.18
C LYS A 58 31.87 11.02 -0.62
N GLN A 59 31.97 11.13 0.70
CA GLN A 59 32.56 12.28 1.40
C GLN A 59 31.90 13.62 1.02
N LEU A 60 30.57 13.60 0.87
CA LEU A 60 29.74 14.75 0.52
C LEU A 60 28.81 15.11 1.66
N CYS A 61 28.50 16.39 1.79
CA CYS A 61 27.43 16.86 2.67
C CYS A 61 26.17 17.26 1.87
N LEU A 62 25.06 17.52 2.57
CA LEU A 62 23.79 17.90 1.93
C LEU A 62 23.92 19.22 1.14
N ASP A 63 24.75 20.13 1.60
CA ASP A 63 24.92 21.46 1.02
C ASP A 63 25.76 21.42 -0.26
N ASP A 64 26.71 20.48 -0.38
CA ASP A 64 27.53 20.30 -1.57
C ASP A 64 26.69 20.03 -2.81
N ILE A 65 25.56 19.33 -2.64
CA ILE A 65 24.68 18.98 -3.76
C ILE A 65 24.07 20.22 -4.42
N TYR A 66 23.80 21.27 -3.66
CA TYR A 66 23.28 22.53 -4.22
C TYR A 66 24.32 23.26 -5.11
N GLN A 67 25.61 23.10 -4.81
CA GLN A 67 26.71 23.72 -5.59
C GLN A 67 26.92 23.02 -6.94
N MET A 68 26.51 21.76 -7.07
CA MET A 68 26.67 20.98 -8.29
C MET A 68 25.89 21.57 -9.47
N LYS A 69 26.43 21.42 -10.69
CA LYS A 69 25.70 21.69 -11.93
C LYS A 69 24.59 20.68 -12.14
N TYR A 70 23.66 20.97 -13.05
CA TYR A 70 22.53 20.08 -13.35
C TYR A 70 22.97 18.64 -13.70
N ILE A 71 24.03 18.50 -14.53
CA ILE A 71 24.51 17.17 -14.94
C ILE A 71 25.10 16.43 -13.75
N GLU A 72 25.89 17.09 -12.92
CA GLU A 72 26.51 16.52 -11.72
C GLU A 72 25.44 16.07 -10.71
N GLN A 73 24.40 16.89 -10.49
CA GLN A 73 23.25 16.50 -9.66
C GLN A 73 22.52 15.30 -10.24
N HIS A 74 22.33 15.26 -11.56
CA HIS A 74 21.65 14.16 -12.23
C HIS A 74 22.43 12.85 -12.08
N GLU A 75 23.74 12.88 -12.29
CA GLU A 75 24.63 11.73 -12.08
C GLU A 75 24.62 11.28 -10.63
N HIS A 76 24.76 12.20 -9.68
CA HIS A 76 24.72 11.91 -8.25
C HIS A 76 23.45 11.13 -7.83
N PHE A 77 22.28 11.59 -8.24
CA PHE A 77 21.03 10.90 -7.88
C PHE A 77 20.81 9.61 -8.66
N THR A 78 21.38 9.47 -9.85
CA THR A 78 21.39 8.22 -10.61
C THR A 78 22.33 7.21 -9.94
N ASP A 79 23.51 7.64 -9.49
CA ASP A 79 24.45 6.81 -8.72
C ASP A 79 23.83 6.31 -7.42
N PHE A 80 23.08 7.17 -6.72
CA PHE A 80 22.34 6.74 -5.53
C PHE A 80 21.33 5.62 -5.84
N LEU A 81 20.61 5.70 -6.97
CA LEU A 81 19.71 4.63 -7.40
C LEU A 81 20.46 3.32 -7.70
N ILE A 82 21.62 3.40 -8.35
CA ILE A 82 22.48 2.25 -8.64
C ILE A 82 23.01 1.64 -7.35
N TRP A 83 23.48 2.48 -6.42
CA TRP A 83 23.97 2.08 -5.11
C TRP A 83 22.89 1.33 -4.30
N LEU A 84 21.65 1.85 -4.27
CA LEU A 84 20.51 1.15 -3.66
C LEU A 84 20.24 -0.20 -4.31
N LYS A 85 20.24 -0.24 -5.64
CA LYS A 85 19.94 -1.45 -6.41
C LYS A 85 21.00 -2.52 -6.23
N ALA A 86 22.26 -2.13 -6.05
CA ALA A 86 23.37 -3.03 -5.73
C ALA A 86 23.32 -3.58 -4.29
N GLY A 87 22.40 -3.09 -3.44
CA GLY A 87 22.26 -3.54 -2.07
C GLY A 87 23.27 -2.93 -1.08
N MET A 88 24.04 -1.94 -1.51
CA MET A 88 25.08 -1.29 -0.70
C MET A 88 24.54 -0.63 0.59
N HIS A 89 23.24 -0.34 0.63
CA HIS A 89 22.54 0.20 1.80
C HIS A 89 22.39 -0.81 2.95
N SER A 90 22.69 -2.08 2.72
CA SER A 90 22.57 -3.15 3.71
C SER A 90 23.95 -3.68 4.09
N ARG A 91 24.14 -3.96 5.39
CA ARG A 91 25.32 -4.64 5.92
C ARG A 91 25.15 -6.16 5.97
N GLU A 92 23.96 -6.69 5.64
CA GLU A 92 23.62 -8.11 5.69
C GLU A 92 23.54 -8.69 4.28
N ASP A 93 24.37 -9.68 3.99
CA ASP A 93 24.48 -10.35 2.67
C ASP A 93 23.21 -11.08 2.20
N TYR A 94 22.24 -11.29 3.09
CA TYR A 94 21.02 -12.06 2.82
C TYR A 94 19.76 -11.22 2.61
N LEU A 95 19.85 -9.90 2.58
CA LEU A 95 18.67 -9.06 2.37
C LEU A 95 18.24 -9.07 0.89
N LYS A 96 16.92 -9.18 0.72
CA LYS A 96 16.31 -9.09 -0.61
C LYS A 96 16.60 -7.72 -1.21
N LEU A 97 17.30 -7.68 -2.34
CA LEU A 97 17.59 -6.45 -3.06
C LEU A 97 16.30 -5.69 -3.41
N PRO A 98 16.30 -4.36 -3.24
CA PRO A 98 15.13 -3.55 -3.56
C PRO A 98 14.86 -3.56 -5.08
N ASN A 99 13.59 -3.62 -5.45
CA ASN A 99 13.19 -3.47 -6.84
C ASN A 99 13.26 -1.99 -7.28
N ASN A 100 13.15 -1.76 -8.59
CA ASN A 100 13.25 -0.42 -9.18
C ASN A 100 12.22 0.55 -8.59
N GLU A 101 10.99 0.09 -8.32
CA GLU A 101 9.92 0.89 -7.71
C GLU A 101 10.29 1.34 -6.29
N THR A 102 10.88 0.44 -5.50
CA THR A 102 11.36 0.74 -4.15
C THR A 102 12.51 1.75 -4.18
N CYS A 103 13.50 1.57 -5.05
CA CYS A 103 14.60 2.52 -5.22
C CYS A 103 14.09 3.90 -5.62
N ASN A 104 13.21 3.97 -6.62
CA ASN A 104 12.58 5.21 -7.05
C ASN A 104 11.77 5.87 -5.91
N ALA A 105 11.08 5.08 -5.09
CA ALA A 105 10.33 5.60 -3.95
C ALA A 105 11.24 6.22 -2.88
N TYR A 106 12.42 5.64 -2.64
CA TYR A 106 13.42 6.22 -1.74
C TYR A 106 13.98 7.52 -2.31
N LEU A 107 14.36 7.58 -3.59
CA LEU A 107 14.82 8.82 -4.21
C LEU A 107 13.74 9.91 -4.20
N LYS A 108 12.49 9.58 -4.51
CA LYS A 108 11.37 10.54 -4.41
C LYS A 108 11.23 11.11 -3.00
N GLU A 109 11.57 10.34 -1.99
CA GLU A 109 11.54 10.80 -0.61
C GLU A 109 12.72 11.72 -0.28
N VAL A 110 13.91 11.43 -0.79
CA VAL A 110 15.07 12.31 -0.72
C VAL A 110 14.75 13.67 -1.36
N PHE A 111 14.13 13.67 -2.53
CA PHE A 111 13.71 14.92 -3.19
C PHE A 111 12.69 15.73 -2.37
N ARG A 112 11.75 15.05 -1.69
CA ARG A 112 10.82 15.75 -0.77
C ARG A 112 11.55 16.36 0.42
N PHE A 113 12.59 15.71 0.89
CA PHE A 113 13.42 16.25 1.96
C PHE A 113 14.19 17.50 1.50
N TYR A 114 14.80 17.49 0.31
CA TYR A 114 15.43 18.68 -0.27
C TYR A 114 14.43 19.83 -0.46
N THR A 115 13.23 19.55 -0.98
CA THR A 115 12.16 20.55 -1.08
C THR A 115 11.78 21.14 0.29
N PHE A 116 11.77 20.31 1.35
CA PHE A 116 11.55 20.79 2.71
C PHE A 116 12.68 21.70 3.19
N MET A 117 13.94 21.37 2.91
CA MET A 117 15.09 22.22 3.25
C MET A 117 15.02 23.58 2.54
N GLU A 118 14.61 23.60 1.28
CA GLU A 118 14.39 24.83 0.50
C GLU A 118 13.30 25.71 1.12
N GLN A 119 12.18 25.11 1.53
CA GLN A 119 11.07 25.82 2.20
C GLN A 119 11.45 26.41 3.57
N GLU A 120 12.40 25.78 4.27
CA GLU A 120 12.95 26.32 5.54
C GLU A 120 13.95 27.47 5.33
N ASN A 121 14.02 28.03 4.12
CA ASN A 121 14.92 29.14 3.74
C ASN A 121 16.43 28.89 4.04
N LYS A 122 16.85 27.62 3.99
CA LYS A 122 18.24 27.25 4.21
C LYS A 122 19.11 27.50 2.98
N HIS A 123 18.49 27.49 1.79
CA HIS A 123 19.16 27.71 0.53
C HIS A 123 18.40 28.74 -0.30
N SER A 124 19.14 29.66 -0.90
CA SER A 124 18.59 30.66 -1.83
C SER A 124 18.24 30.06 -3.20
N GLU A 125 18.80 28.91 -3.51
CA GLU A 125 18.59 28.19 -4.77
C GLU A 125 17.97 26.82 -4.55
N SER A 126 17.07 26.43 -5.47
CA SER A 126 16.50 25.09 -5.52
C SER A 126 17.42 24.12 -6.27
N LEU A 127 17.32 22.83 -5.95
CA LEU A 127 18.03 21.80 -6.72
C LEU A 127 17.67 21.88 -8.22
N LYS A 128 18.68 22.01 -9.08
CA LYS A 128 18.50 22.16 -10.54
C LYS A 128 17.74 20.99 -11.17
N VAL A 129 17.94 19.76 -10.65
CA VAL A 129 17.20 18.56 -11.11
C VAL A 129 15.72 18.55 -10.69
N LEU A 130 15.31 19.40 -9.75
CA LEU A 130 13.91 19.54 -9.32
C LEU A 130 13.21 20.72 -9.98
N SER A 131 13.89 21.51 -10.81
CA SER A 131 13.28 22.61 -11.54
C SER A 131 12.15 22.08 -12.46
N ASP A 132 11.07 22.85 -12.53
CA ASP A 132 9.93 22.52 -13.39
C ASP A 132 10.20 22.99 -14.82
N THR A 133 10.18 22.06 -15.77
CA THR A 133 10.22 22.37 -17.20
C THR A 133 8.78 22.40 -17.72
N GLN A 134 8.37 23.53 -18.29
CA GLN A 134 7.06 23.63 -18.93
C GLN A 134 7.09 22.95 -20.30
N MET A 135 6.26 21.94 -20.48
CA MET A 135 6.01 21.34 -21.79
C MET A 135 4.63 21.72 -22.30
N ILE A 136 4.56 22.28 -23.48
CA ILE A 136 3.30 22.50 -24.17
C ILE A 136 2.97 21.24 -24.97
N VAL A 137 1.97 20.48 -24.50
CA VAL A 137 1.45 19.31 -25.21
C VAL A 137 0.18 19.69 -25.93
N ARG A 138 0.11 19.42 -27.22
CA ARG A 138 -1.12 19.53 -28.02
C ARG A 138 -1.78 18.15 -28.06
N ASN A 139 -3.06 18.10 -27.71
CA ASN A 139 -3.83 16.89 -27.95
C ASN A 139 -4.24 16.77 -29.44
N SER A 140 -4.80 15.64 -29.83
CA SER A 140 -5.28 15.36 -31.18
C SER A 140 -6.32 16.37 -31.70
N ILE A 141 -6.95 17.14 -30.82
CA ILE A 141 -7.98 18.16 -31.14
C ILE A 141 -7.37 19.58 -31.15
N GLY A 142 -6.03 19.71 -31.02
CA GLY A 142 -5.34 21.00 -31.07
C GLY A 142 -5.33 21.81 -29.79
N ILE A 143 -5.95 21.33 -28.70
CA ILE A 143 -5.96 22.04 -27.41
C ILE A 143 -4.57 21.99 -26.81
N ARG A 144 -4.01 23.17 -26.47
CA ARG A 144 -2.72 23.31 -25.78
C ARG A 144 -2.92 23.05 -24.30
N LYS A 145 -2.20 22.07 -23.73
CA LYS A 145 -2.09 21.84 -22.30
C LYS A 145 -0.64 22.09 -21.87
N VAL A 146 -0.45 23.00 -20.92
CA VAL A 146 0.85 23.19 -20.29
C VAL A 146 1.00 22.12 -19.21
N LEU A 147 2.01 21.28 -19.35
CA LEU A 147 2.37 20.29 -18.35
C LEU A 147 3.68 20.72 -17.70
N ASN A 148 3.64 20.94 -16.38
CA ASN A 148 4.86 21.11 -15.60
C ASN A 148 5.48 19.74 -15.36
N ARG A 149 6.69 19.54 -15.84
CA ARG A 149 7.43 18.29 -15.71
C ARG A 149 8.75 18.57 -14.98
N LYS A 150 8.99 17.82 -13.91
CA LYS A 150 10.28 17.89 -13.22
C LYS A 150 11.41 17.46 -14.14
N SER A 151 12.54 18.14 -14.06
CA SER A 151 13.67 17.96 -14.98
C SER A 151 14.41 16.64 -14.77
N PHE A 152 14.37 16.04 -13.56
CA PHE A 152 15.01 14.75 -13.32
C PHE A 152 14.34 13.61 -14.10
N ARG A 153 15.11 12.92 -14.92
CA ARG A 153 14.67 11.78 -15.75
C ARG A 153 15.40 10.47 -15.48
N GLY A 154 16.26 10.44 -14.48
CA GLY A 154 17.11 9.31 -14.12
C GLY A 154 16.42 8.17 -13.36
N TYR A 155 15.07 8.18 -13.23
CA TYR A 155 14.36 7.09 -12.55
C TYR A 155 14.54 5.75 -13.26
N LEU A 156 14.70 4.69 -12.45
CA LEU A 156 14.76 3.32 -12.95
C LEU A 156 13.41 2.93 -13.59
N LYS A 157 13.46 2.23 -14.71
CA LYS A 157 12.23 1.76 -15.39
C LYS A 157 11.47 0.79 -14.49
N GLU A 158 10.27 1.19 -14.09
CA GLU A 158 9.38 0.34 -13.29
C GLU A 158 8.69 -0.69 -14.19
N LYS A 159 8.69 -1.96 -13.75
CA LYS A 159 7.89 -2.99 -14.42
C LYS A 159 6.46 -2.86 -13.91
N GLY A 160 5.49 -2.78 -14.80
CA GLY A 160 4.08 -2.83 -14.44
C GLY A 160 3.81 -4.09 -13.60
N HIS A 161 3.29 -3.92 -12.40
CA HIS A 161 2.85 -5.04 -11.59
C HIS A 161 1.40 -5.36 -11.91
N GLN A 162 1.16 -6.51 -12.52
CA GLN A 162 -0.15 -7.13 -12.42
C GLN A 162 -0.36 -7.56 -10.96
N GLY A 163 -1.47 -7.15 -10.37
CA GLY A 163 -1.80 -7.53 -9.01
C GLY A 163 -1.93 -9.06 -8.90
N LYS A 164 -1.23 -9.65 -7.92
CA LYS A 164 -1.40 -11.07 -7.64
C LYS A 164 -2.75 -11.29 -7.00
N THR A 165 -3.57 -12.16 -7.57
CA THR A 165 -4.81 -12.65 -7.01
C THR A 165 -4.62 -14.04 -6.42
N ILE A 166 -5.63 -14.55 -5.73
CA ILE A 166 -5.73 -15.92 -5.24
C ILE A 166 -6.99 -16.53 -5.82
N GLU A 167 -6.98 -17.83 -6.12
CA GLU A 167 -8.12 -18.57 -6.63
C GLU A 167 -9.03 -18.99 -5.48
N GLN A 168 -10.33 -19.17 -5.78
CA GLN A 168 -11.34 -19.47 -4.76
C GLN A 168 -11.10 -20.80 -4.03
N ASP A 169 -10.72 -21.83 -4.76
CA ASP A 169 -10.39 -23.16 -4.19
C ASP A 169 -9.27 -23.08 -3.17
N LYS A 170 -8.24 -22.25 -3.44
CA LYS A 170 -7.14 -21.99 -2.50
C LYS A 170 -7.59 -21.27 -1.24
N ILE A 171 -8.60 -20.38 -1.35
CA ILE A 171 -9.19 -19.72 -0.17
C ILE A 171 -9.91 -20.78 0.69
N VAL A 172 -10.64 -21.70 0.06
CA VAL A 172 -11.33 -22.80 0.78
C VAL A 172 -10.32 -23.66 1.55
N VAL A 173 -9.21 -24.05 0.92
CA VAL A 173 -8.14 -24.80 1.61
C VAL A 173 -7.58 -24.02 2.80
N LEU A 174 -7.32 -22.71 2.63
CA LEU A 174 -6.81 -21.86 3.72
C LEU A 174 -7.81 -21.79 4.88
N LEU A 175 -9.10 -21.69 4.61
CA LEU A 175 -10.16 -21.65 5.63
C LEU A 175 -10.22 -22.95 6.44
N GLN A 176 -10.09 -24.09 5.77
CA GLN A 176 -10.07 -25.42 6.40
C GLN A 176 -8.86 -25.61 7.33
N GLU A 177 -7.74 -24.97 6.99
CA GLU A 177 -6.48 -25.09 7.70
C GLU A 177 -6.26 -24.00 8.76
N CYS A 178 -7.22 -23.09 8.96
CA CYS A 178 -7.21 -22.12 10.04
C CYS A 178 -7.24 -22.80 11.42
N ALA A 179 -6.45 -22.28 12.35
CA ALA A 179 -6.33 -22.84 13.69
C ALA A 179 -7.51 -22.46 14.62
N ASN A 180 -8.28 -21.43 14.26
CA ASN A 180 -9.38 -20.90 15.09
C ASN A 180 -10.37 -20.09 14.24
N SER A 181 -11.55 -19.84 14.80
CA SER A 181 -12.65 -19.11 14.17
C SER A 181 -12.31 -17.65 13.85
N ARG A 182 -11.46 -16.97 14.65
CA ARG A 182 -10.97 -15.60 14.34
C ARG A 182 -10.25 -15.56 12.99
N ASP A 183 -9.36 -16.53 12.73
CA ASP A 183 -8.57 -16.57 11.49
C ASP A 183 -9.47 -16.84 10.29
N GLN A 184 -10.48 -17.70 10.44
CA GLN A 184 -11.50 -17.96 9.41
C GLN A 184 -12.32 -16.72 9.08
N VAL A 185 -12.88 -16.06 10.09
CA VAL A 185 -13.66 -14.80 9.90
C VAL A 185 -12.80 -13.74 9.22
N LEU A 186 -11.57 -13.58 9.64
CA LEU A 186 -10.67 -12.56 9.05
C LEU A 186 -10.43 -12.81 7.55
N LEU A 187 -10.19 -14.08 7.15
CA LEU A 187 -10.01 -14.44 5.74
C LEU A 187 -11.29 -14.23 4.93
N LEU A 188 -12.43 -14.67 5.46
CA LEU A 188 -13.74 -14.50 4.82
C LEU A 188 -14.07 -13.02 4.61
N LEU A 189 -13.93 -12.19 5.64
CA LEU A 189 -14.22 -10.77 5.53
C LEU A 189 -13.29 -10.05 4.55
N LEU A 190 -12.00 -10.41 4.50
CA LEU A 190 -11.09 -9.87 3.49
C LEU A 190 -11.51 -10.25 2.06
N ALA A 191 -11.99 -11.49 1.86
CA ALA A 191 -12.40 -11.99 0.56
C ALA A 191 -13.77 -11.45 0.11
N GLU A 192 -14.73 -11.29 1.03
CA GLU A 192 -16.10 -10.89 0.70
C GLU A 192 -16.31 -9.38 0.64
N THR A 193 -15.56 -8.60 1.42
CA THR A 193 -15.73 -7.14 1.50
C THR A 193 -14.73 -6.36 0.68
N GLY A 194 -13.59 -6.97 0.37
CA GLY A 194 -12.47 -6.27 -0.26
C GLY A 194 -11.88 -5.14 0.60
N PHE A 195 -12.16 -5.09 1.90
CA PHE A 195 -11.60 -4.10 2.82
C PHE A 195 -10.09 -4.24 2.94
N ARG A 196 -9.41 -3.12 3.22
CA ARG A 196 -7.99 -3.18 3.56
C ARG A 196 -7.83 -3.76 4.96
N ILE A 197 -6.72 -4.45 5.19
CA ILE A 197 -6.44 -5.03 6.51
C ILE A 197 -6.49 -3.98 7.64
N GLY A 198 -6.00 -2.77 7.40
CA GLY A 198 -6.07 -1.69 8.39
C GLY A 198 -7.50 -1.16 8.61
N GLU A 199 -8.39 -1.30 7.64
CA GLU A 199 -9.82 -0.98 7.78
C GLU A 199 -10.49 -2.06 8.65
N LEU A 200 -10.27 -3.32 8.34
CA LEU A 200 -10.90 -4.44 9.02
C LEU A 200 -10.46 -4.59 10.48
N LEU A 201 -9.18 -4.41 10.76
CA LEU A 201 -8.66 -4.47 12.14
C LEU A 201 -9.09 -3.30 13.03
N GLY A 202 -9.64 -2.24 12.46
CA GLY A 202 -10.24 -1.12 13.19
C GLY A 202 -11.72 -1.28 13.49
N VAL A 203 -12.38 -2.35 13.00
CA VAL A 203 -13.81 -2.62 13.24
C VAL A 203 -14.05 -2.93 14.70
N ARG A 204 -15.07 -2.28 15.27
CA ARG A 204 -15.54 -2.48 16.64
C ARG A 204 -16.80 -3.35 16.65
N TYR A 205 -16.82 -4.36 17.50
CA TYR A 205 -17.87 -5.36 17.47
C TYR A 205 -19.27 -4.80 17.80
N ALA A 206 -19.36 -3.82 18.69
CA ALA A 206 -20.65 -3.23 19.12
C ALA A 206 -21.14 -2.10 18.22
N GLU A 207 -20.22 -1.33 17.60
CA GLU A 207 -20.56 -0.09 16.90
C GLU A 207 -20.60 -0.23 15.38
N ASP A 208 -19.76 -1.12 14.85
CA ASP A 208 -19.48 -1.17 13.41
C ASP A 208 -20.12 -2.37 12.71
N ILE A 209 -21.04 -3.08 13.36
CA ILE A 209 -21.75 -4.24 12.80
C ILE A 209 -23.26 -4.05 12.94
N ASP A 210 -23.97 -4.09 11.82
CA ASP A 210 -25.43 -4.24 11.78
C ASP A 210 -25.74 -5.73 11.75
N TYR A 211 -26.09 -6.26 12.90
CA TYR A 211 -26.34 -7.69 13.10
C TYR A 211 -27.62 -8.18 12.42
N GLU A 212 -28.59 -7.29 12.17
CA GLU A 212 -29.85 -7.64 11.49
C GLU A 212 -29.67 -7.71 9.98
N LYS A 213 -28.85 -6.78 9.42
CA LYS A 213 -28.65 -6.66 7.97
C LYS A 213 -27.39 -7.34 7.47
N HIS A 214 -26.58 -7.90 8.36
CA HIS A 214 -25.26 -8.48 8.08
C HIS A 214 -24.33 -7.50 7.35
N ILE A 215 -24.27 -6.24 7.84
CA ILE A 215 -23.45 -5.19 7.25
C ILE A 215 -22.32 -4.83 8.21
N ILE A 216 -21.10 -4.73 7.66
CA ILE A 216 -19.93 -4.24 8.39
C ILE A 216 -19.60 -2.85 7.90
N TYR A 217 -19.43 -1.94 8.84
CA TYR A 217 -19.03 -0.56 8.61
C TYR A 217 -17.55 -0.38 8.90
N VAL A 218 -16.90 0.45 8.11
CA VAL A 218 -15.53 0.93 8.36
C VAL A 218 -15.61 2.40 8.69
N ASN A 219 -15.42 2.72 9.96
CA ASN A 219 -15.36 4.08 10.47
C ASN A 219 -13.90 4.54 10.55
N PHE A 220 -13.65 5.81 10.21
CA PHE A 220 -12.33 6.38 10.35
C PHE A 220 -12.02 6.67 11.81
N ARG A 221 -10.95 6.06 12.31
CA ARG A 221 -10.35 6.33 13.63
C ARG A 221 -8.84 6.41 13.45
N ASP A 222 -8.18 7.39 14.01
CA ASP A 222 -6.73 7.61 13.90
C ASP A 222 -5.95 7.27 15.19
N ASP A 223 -6.67 6.91 16.25
CA ASP A 223 -6.19 6.62 17.60
C ASP A 223 -6.22 5.11 17.97
N ASN A 224 -6.46 4.22 17.02
CA ASN A 224 -6.53 2.78 17.29
C ASN A 224 -5.24 2.24 17.92
N GLU A 225 -5.36 1.56 19.06
CA GLU A 225 -4.23 0.96 19.82
C GLU A 225 -3.41 -0.04 19.01
N ASN A 226 -4.06 -0.79 18.12
CA ASN A 226 -3.40 -1.76 17.24
C ASN A 226 -2.72 -1.12 16.02
N GLY A 227 -2.79 0.21 15.88
CA GLY A 227 -2.28 0.96 14.74
C GLY A 227 -3.09 0.75 13.45
N ALA A 228 -4.28 0.16 13.55
CA ALA A 228 -5.23 0.06 12.44
C ALA A 228 -5.67 1.46 11.99
N ARG A 229 -5.77 1.67 10.68
CA ARG A 229 -6.17 2.96 10.13
C ARG A 229 -6.87 2.80 8.79
N ALA A 230 -8.01 3.43 8.63
CA ALA A 230 -8.64 3.60 7.32
C ALA A 230 -7.86 4.67 6.53
N LYS A 231 -7.32 4.27 5.38
CA LYS A 231 -6.34 5.10 4.63
C LYS A 231 -6.89 6.44 4.14
N ASN A 232 -8.19 6.52 3.84
CA ASN A 232 -8.79 7.66 3.13
C ASN A 232 -9.82 8.43 3.95
N ALA A 233 -9.98 8.14 5.25
CA ALA A 233 -10.98 8.76 6.12
C ALA A 233 -12.44 8.69 5.59
N GLU A 234 -12.74 7.69 4.75
CA GLU A 234 -14.07 7.52 4.15
C GLU A 234 -14.85 6.43 4.88
N LEU A 235 -16.09 6.74 5.22
CA LEU A 235 -17.06 5.76 5.70
C LEU A 235 -17.34 4.76 4.60
N ARG A 236 -17.19 3.47 4.91
CA ARG A 236 -17.48 2.38 3.98
C ARG A 236 -18.32 1.33 4.67
N ARG A 237 -19.09 0.61 3.88
CA ARG A 237 -19.89 -0.50 4.36
C ARG A 237 -19.89 -1.63 3.32
N ALA A 238 -20.02 -2.86 3.80
CA ALA A 238 -20.19 -4.03 2.95
C ALA A 238 -21.15 -5.01 3.62
N LYS A 239 -22.05 -5.56 2.83
CA LYS A 239 -22.86 -6.70 3.24
C LYS A 239 -22.01 -7.97 3.09
N ILE A 240 -22.12 -8.88 4.06
CA ILE A 240 -21.50 -10.21 4.04
C ILE A 240 -22.58 -11.28 3.83
N SER A 241 -22.16 -12.46 3.40
CA SER A 241 -23.05 -13.60 3.26
C SER A 241 -23.54 -14.12 4.63
N ASP A 242 -24.69 -14.76 4.64
CA ASP A 242 -25.23 -15.36 5.86
C ASP A 242 -24.27 -16.40 6.44
N ALA A 243 -23.65 -17.21 5.60
CA ALA A 243 -22.64 -18.18 6.03
C ALA A 243 -21.42 -17.53 6.70
N THR A 244 -20.92 -16.41 6.18
CA THR A 244 -19.84 -15.66 6.82
C THR A 244 -20.30 -15.00 8.11
N PHE A 245 -21.55 -14.56 8.17
CA PHE A 245 -22.14 -14.00 9.39
C PHE A 245 -22.24 -15.08 10.48
N ASP A 246 -22.67 -16.30 10.16
CA ASP A 246 -22.74 -17.42 11.11
C ASP A 246 -21.35 -17.74 11.71
N ILE A 247 -20.30 -17.77 10.88
CA ILE A 247 -18.92 -17.96 11.37
C ILE A 247 -18.48 -16.76 12.24
N LEU A 248 -18.88 -15.54 11.91
CA LEU A 248 -18.63 -14.36 12.72
C LEU A 248 -19.29 -14.46 14.09
N MET A 249 -20.56 -14.88 14.15
CA MET A 249 -21.28 -15.09 15.41
C MET A 249 -20.65 -16.19 16.24
N PHE A 250 -20.25 -17.30 15.60
CA PHE A 250 -19.51 -18.36 16.26
C PHE A 250 -18.19 -17.85 16.87
N TYR A 251 -17.44 -17.02 16.14
CA TYR A 251 -16.23 -16.41 16.67
C TYR A 251 -16.51 -15.50 17.88
N ILE A 252 -17.53 -14.67 17.81
CA ILE A 252 -17.89 -13.75 18.90
C ILE A 252 -18.30 -14.55 20.14
N GLU A 253 -19.08 -15.62 19.99
CA GLU A 253 -19.50 -16.44 21.12
C GLU A 253 -18.34 -17.26 21.71
N ASP A 254 -17.48 -17.85 20.86
CA ASP A 254 -16.31 -18.64 21.24
C ASP A 254 -15.29 -17.84 22.09
N TYR A 255 -15.18 -16.52 21.82
CA TYR A 255 -14.26 -15.64 22.54
C TYR A 255 -14.97 -14.48 23.27
N LYS A 256 -16.22 -14.66 23.64
CA LYS A 256 -17.10 -13.66 24.23
C LYS A 256 -16.47 -12.93 25.41
N GLU A 257 -15.91 -13.66 26.38
CA GLU A 257 -15.30 -13.07 27.57
C GLU A 257 -14.11 -12.15 27.25
N LEU A 258 -13.36 -12.47 26.19
CA LEU A 258 -12.24 -11.66 25.72
C LEU A 258 -12.68 -10.46 24.89
N ILE A 259 -13.76 -10.60 24.13
CA ILE A 259 -14.29 -9.56 23.24
C ILE A 259 -15.05 -8.49 24.04
N ILE A 260 -15.91 -8.87 25.00
CA ILE A 260 -16.70 -7.93 25.79
C ILE A 260 -15.81 -7.03 26.64
N GLY A 261 -14.63 -7.44 27.03
CA GLY A 261 -13.67 -6.66 27.83
C GLY A 261 -12.96 -5.53 27.08
N GLN A 262 -13.23 -5.35 25.75
CA GLN A 262 -12.59 -4.33 24.92
C GLN A 262 -13.49 -3.99 23.71
N GLU A 263 -13.11 -3.10 22.82
CA GLU A 263 -13.98 -2.58 21.75
C GLU A 263 -13.80 -3.28 20.39
N TYR A 264 -12.61 -3.84 20.13
CA TYR A 264 -12.24 -4.33 18.79
C TYR A 264 -12.87 -5.69 18.49
N LEU A 265 -13.32 -5.86 17.25
CA LEU A 265 -13.77 -7.15 16.76
C LEU A 265 -12.64 -8.18 16.77
N PHE A 266 -11.47 -7.81 16.26
CA PHE A 266 -10.34 -8.73 16.14
C PHE A 266 -9.34 -8.57 17.29
N ILE A 267 -9.18 -9.65 18.05
CA ILE A 267 -8.29 -9.74 19.21
C ILE A 267 -7.27 -10.87 19.05
N ASN A 268 -6.25 -10.85 19.87
CA ASN A 268 -5.36 -12.00 20.02
C ASN A 268 -6.06 -13.05 20.89
N VAL A 269 -6.23 -14.27 20.34
CA VAL A 269 -6.96 -15.38 20.99
C VAL A 269 -6.02 -16.36 21.69
N SER A 270 -4.69 -16.15 21.60
CA SER A 270 -3.69 -17.01 22.22
C SER A 270 -2.36 -16.24 22.45
N GLY A 271 -1.49 -16.77 23.33
CA GLY A 271 -0.16 -16.22 23.65
C GLY A 271 -0.19 -15.04 24.63
N ASP A 272 0.93 -14.35 24.78
CA ASP A 272 1.14 -13.28 25.76
C ASP A 272 0.24 -12.05 25.60
N TYR A 273 -0.38 -11.92 24.45
CA TYR A 273 -1.24 -10.78 24.09
C TYR A 273 -2.73 -11.14 24.02
N VAL A 274 -3.16 -12.23 24.64
CA VAL A 274 -4.58 -12.64 24.69
C VAL A 274 -5.47 -11.48 25.12
N GLY A 275 -6.60 -11.29 24.44
CA GLY A 275 -7.55 -10.21 24.67
C GLY A 275 -7.12 -8.83 24.15
N LYS A 276 -5.86 -8.63 23.78
CA LYS A 276 -5.40 -7.36 23.19
C LYS A 276 -5.80 -7.26 21.73
N PRO A 277 -6.05 -6.03 21.20
CA PRO A 277 -6.41 -5.81 19.81
C PRO A 277 -5.40 -6.44 18.84
N PHE A 278 -5.90 -7.15 17.83
CA PHE A 278 -5.07 -7.86 16.86
C PHE A 278 -4.37 -6.88 15.92
N LYS A 279 -3.06 -7.06 15.69
CA LYS A 279 -2.24 -6.17 14.87
C LYS A 279 -2.02 -6.74 13.47
N GLY A 280 -1.77 -5.86 12.49
CA GLY A 280 -1.42 -6.27 11.14
C GLY A 280 -0.21 -7.22 11.06
N SER A 281 0.78 -7.07 11.92
CA SER A 281 1.90 -8.02 12.02
C SER A 281 1.47 -9.44 12.38
N GLY A 282 0.45 -9.57 13.24
CA GLY A 282 -0.17 -10.85 13.60
C GLY A 282 -0.85 -11.50 12.42
N VAL A 283 -1.56 -10.72 11.59
CA VAL A 283 -2.19 -11.23 10.36
C VAL A 283 -1.15 -11.80 9.39
N TYR A 284 -0.06 -11.09 9.16
CA TYR A 284 1.02 -11.61 8.31
C TYR A 284 1.72 -12.83 8.92
N ALA A 285 1.81 -12.91 10.25
CA ALA A 285 2.33 -14.11 10.92
C ALA A 285 1.38 -15.31 10.76
N MET A 286 0.08 -15.09 10.89
CA MET A 286 -0.97 -16.10 10.62
C MET A 286 -0.88 -16.60 9.17
N LEU A 287 -0.85 -15.70 8.18
CA LEU A 287 -0.76 -16.09 6.77
C LEU A 287 0.53 -16.87 6.46
N ARG A 288 1.66 -16.52 7.06
CA ARG A 288 2.90 -17.31 6.93
C ARG A 288 2.79 -18.71 7.55
N ARG A 289 2.03 -18.87 8.65
CA ARG A 289 1.77 -20.20 9.21
C ARG A 289 0.92 -21.04 8.27
N LEU A 290 -0.13 -20.45 7.70
CA LEU A 290 -0.97 -21.10 6.69
C LEU A 290 -0.16 -21.46 5.44
N GLU A 291 0.70 -20.56 4.92
CA GLU A 291 1.58 -20.84 3.79
C GLU A 291 2.50 -22.04 4.06
N ARG A 292 3.10 -22.12 5.27
CA ARG A 292 3.94 -23.28 5.65
C ARG A 292 3.14 -24.60 5.72
N LYS A 293 1.87 -24.53 6.13
CA LYS A 293 1.01 -25.71 6.27
C LYS A 293 0.44 -26.19 4.94
N THR A 294 0.06 -25.29 4.06
CA THR A 294 -0.67 -25.58 2.82
C THR A 294 0.16 -25.43 1.54
N GLY A 295 1.32 -24.76 1.62
CA GLY A 295 2.07 -24.34 0.45
C GLY A 295 1.43 -23.15 -0.30
N ILE A 296 0.26 -22.66 0.14
CA ILE A 296 -0.49 -21.60 -0.53
C ILE A 296 -0.08 -20.23 0.01
N LYS A 297 0.51 -19.42 -0.84
CA LYS A 297 0.84 -18.04 -0.50
C LYS A 297 -0.38 -17.14 -0.60
N ALA A 298 -0.71 -16.47 0.50
CA ALA A 298 -1.79 -15.49 0.56
C ALA A 298 -1.34 -14.18 1.21
N SER A 299 -2.02 -13.10 0.88
CA SER A 299 -1.87 -11.80 1.53
C SER A 299 -3.21 -11.06 1.53
N PRO A 300 -3.43 -10.09 2.44
CA PRO A 300 -4.64 -9.27 2.43
C PRO A 300 -4.88 -8.57 1.07
N HIS A 301 -3.82 -8.18 0.38
CA HIS A 301 -3.92 -7.61 -0.96
C HIS A 301 -4.39 -8.63 -2.00
N MET A 302 -3.94 -9.87 -1.95
CA MET A 302 -4.39 -10.92 -2.88
C MET A 302 -5.88 -11.24 -2.69
N LEU A 303 -6.36 -11.28 -1.44
CA LEU A 303 -7.79 -11.47 -1.15
C LEU A 303 -8.63 -10.28 -1.66
N ARG A 304 -8.12 -9.07 -1.52
CA ARG A 304 -8.78 -7.89 -2.09
C ARG A 304 -8.77 -7.87 -3.63
N HIS A 305 -7.71 -8.38 -4.27
CA HIS A 305 -7.68 -8.61 -5.72
C HIS A 305 -8.68 -9.68 -6.12
N TYR A 306 -8.79 -10.76 -5.33
CA TYR A 306 -9.80 -11.78 -5.53
C TYR A 306 -11.22 -11.17 -5.50
N PHE A 307 -11.55 -10.38 -4.47
CA PHE A 307 -12.83 -9.67 -4.40
C PHE A 307 -13.13 -8.90 -5.68
N ALA A 308 -12.19 -8.07 -6.14
CA ALA A 308 -12.39 -7.24 -7.32
C ALA A 308 -12.64 -8.08 -8.58
N ASN A 309 -11.85 -9.13 -8.79
CA ASN A 309 -11.98 -10.00 -9.96
C ASN A 309 -13.24 -10.87 -9.89
N ALA A 310 -13.62 -11.39 -8.71
CA ALA A 310 -14.85 -12.14 -8.52
C ALA A 310 -16.08 -11.28 -8.84
N ARG A 311 -16.14 -10.03 -8.35
CA ARG A 311 -17.25 -9.11 -8.64
C ARG A 311 -17.30 -8.69 -10.10
N ARG A 312 -16.14 -8.52 -10.76
CA ARG A 312 -16.08 -8.28 -12.20
C ARG A 312 -16.64 -9.46 -13.01
N LYS A 313 -16.25 -10.67 -12.66
CA LYS A 313 -16.75 -11.89 -13.30
C LYS A 313 -18.26 -12.07 -13.10
N ASP A 314 -18.78 -11.59 -11.98
CA ASP A 314 -20.22 -11.55 -11.66
C ASP A 314 -20.96 -10.36 -12.31
N GLY A 315 -20.29 -9.61 -13.19
CA GLY A 315 -20.90 -8.54 -13.98
C GLY A 315 -21.04 -7.18 -13.28
N TRP A 316 -20.38 -6.97 -12.13
CA TRP A 316 -20.41 -5.66 -11.49
C TRP A 316 -19.73 -4.61 -12.36
N LYS A 317 -20.36 -3.42 -12.46
CA LYS A 317 -19.75 -2.27 -13.13
C LYS A 317 -18.47 -1.84 -12.43
N LEU A 318 -17.50 -1.34 -13.20
CA LEU A 318 -16.20 -0.91 -12.70
C LEU A 318 -16.30 0.17 -11.60
N GLU A 319 -17.26 1.07 -11.74
CA GLU A 319 -17.54 2.13 -10.77
C GLU A 319 -18.01 1.56 -9.44
N MET A 320 -18.86 0.52 -9.46
CA MET A 320 -19.33 -0.16 -8.26
C MET A 320 -18.17 -0.87 -7.54
N ILE A 321 -17.31 -1.56 -8.29
CA ILE A 321 -16.10 -2.20 -7.74
C ILE A 321 -15.17 -1.14 -7.15
N SER A 322 -14.97 -0.03 -7.85
CA SER A 322 -14.12 1.08 -7.41
C SER A 322 -14.63 1.68 -6.09
N GLN A 323 -15.94 1.89 -5.98
CA GLN A 323 -16.59 2.39 -4.77
C GLN A 323 -16.49 1.38 -3.62
N ALA A 324 -16.78 0.09 -3.88
CA ALA A 324 -16.66 -0.98 -2.90
C ALA A 324 -15.23 -1.13 -2.38
N LEU A 325 -14.22 -0.92 -3.21
CA LEU A 325 -12.82 -0.89 -2.81
C LEU A 325 -12.39 0.42 -2.14
N GLY A 326 -13.17 1.51 -2.22
CA GLY A 326 -12.79 2.83 -1.74
C GLY A 326 -11.56 3.37 -2.48
N HIS A 327 -11.60 3.36 -3.79
CA HIS A 327 -10.60 3.99 -4.63
C HIS A 327 -11.10 5.36 -5.08
N ARG A 328 -10.33 6.42 -4.78
CA ARG A 328 -10.61 7.78 -5.26
C ARG A 328 -10.43 7.92 -6.76
N ASN A 329 -9.61 7.06 -7.34
CA ASN A 329 -9.27 7.07 -8.76
C ASN A 329 -9.57 5.70 -9.36
N ILE A 330 -10.40 5.66 -10.38
CA ILE A 330 -10.81 4.43 -11.06
C ILE A 330 -9.62 3.68 -11.68
N GLU A 331 -8.59 4.41 -12.13
CA GLU A 331 -7.33 3.84 -12.60
C GLU A 331 -6.66 2.91 -11.56
N THR A 332 -6.89 3.20 -10.27
CA THR A 332 -6.40 2.33 -9.20
C THR A 332 -7.14 0.98 -9.23
N THR A 333 -8.43 0.97 -9.57
CA THR A 333 -9.22 -0.26 -9.69
C THR A 333 -8.76 -1.10 -10.87
N MET A 334 -8.42 -0.47 -11.99
CA MET A 334 -7.90 -1.17 -13.17
C MET A 334 -6.66 -2.02 -12.87
N LYS A 335 -5.80 -1.58 -11.96
CA LYS A 335 -4.61 -2.35 -11.51
C LYS A 335 -4.95 -3.61 -10.73
N TYR A 336 -6.18 -3.73 -10.24
CA TYR A 336 -6.67 -4.91 -9.51
C TYR A 336 -7.35 -5.93 -10.42
N LEU A 337 -7.71 -5.52 -11.65
CA LEU A 337 -8.41 -6.38 -12.57
C LEU A 337 -7.42 -7.04 -13.53
N ASN A 338 -7.41 -8.34 -13.53
CA ASN A 338 -6.65 -9.14 -14.47
C ASN A 338 -7.60 -9.53 -15.61
N ILE A 339 -7.55 -8.78 -16.72
CA ILE A 339 -8.29 -9.12 -17.95
C ILE A 339 -7.30 -9.88 -18.84
N THR A 340 -7.67 -11.09 -19.23
CA THR A 340 -6.89 -11.91 -20.15
C THR A 340 -7.36 -11.72 -21.58
N GLU A 341 -6.52 -12.04 -22.55
CA GLU A 341 -6.90 -12.05 -23.97
C GLU A 341 -8.02 -13.07 -24.24
N ASP A 342 -7.96 -14.23 -23.58
CA ASP A 342 -9.00 -15.27 -23.69
C ASP A 342 -10.37 -14.75 -23.23
N GLU A 343 -10.43 -14.02 -22.09
CA GLU A 343 -11.69 -13.39 -21.65
C GLU A 343 -12.22 -12.37 -22.66
N LEU A 344 -11.36 -11.62 -23.35
CA LEU A 344 -11.80 -10.69 -24.40
C LEU A 344 -12.37 -11.43 -25.60
N ILE A 345 -11.79 -12.57 -25.96
CA ILE A 345 -12.30 -13.44 -27.02
C ILE A 345 -13.68 -13.99 -26.64
N GLU A 346 -13.80 -14.59 -25.44
CA GLU A 346 -15.08 -15.14 -24.93
C GLU A 346 -16.21 -14.09 -24.93
N VAL A 347 -15.92 -12.87 -24.45
CA VAL A 347 -16.89 -11.76 -24.44
C VAL A 347 -17.26 -11.33 -25.86
N SER A 348 -16.30 -11.33 -26.77
CA SER A 348 -16.52 -11.02 -28.17
C SER A 348 -17.39 -12.08 -28.84
N ASP A 349 -17.12 -13.35 -28.63
CA ASP A 349 -17.91 -14.46 -29.13
C ASP A 349 -19.34 -14.41 -28.59
N ALA A 350 -19.51 -14.17 -27.30
CA ALA A 350 -20.82 -14.00 -26.69
C ALA A 350 -21.60 -12.78 -27.26
N PHE A 351 -20.89 -11.71 -27.62
CA PHE A 351 -21.50 -10.54 -28.28
C PHE A 351 -21.97 -10.90 -29.67
N TYR A 352 -21.12 -11.50 -30.50
CA TYR A 352 -21.47 -11.85 -31.87
C TYR A 352 -22.57 -12.93 -31.94
N ASN A 353 -22.56 -13.87 -31.05
CA ASN A 353 -23.62 -14.89 -30.95
C ASN A 353 -24.99 -14.28 -30.61
N ARG A 354 -25.01 -13.20 -29.79
CA ARG A 354 -26.26 -12.48 -29.47
C ARG A 354 -26.73 -11.54 -30.60
N HIS A 355 -25.81 -11.06 -31.43
CA HIS A 355 -26.06 -10.07 -32.45
C HIS A 355 -25.77 -10.61 -33.85
N GLN A 356 -26.17 -11.87 -34.11
CA GLN A 356 -26.07 -12.48 -35.42
C GLN A 356 -26.73 -11.57 -36.46
N ALA A 357 -26.07 -11.34 -37.57
CA ALA A 357 -26.51 -10.44 -38.65
C ALA A 357 -26.51 -8.92 -38.34
N MET A 358 -25.84 -8.48 -37.29
CA MET A 358 -25.78 -7.06 -36.88
C MET A 358 -25.36 -6.11 -38.00
N TYR A 359 -24.51 -6.56 -38.92
CA TYR A 359 -24.00 -5.74 -40.02
C TYR A 359 -24.61 -6.11 -41.38
N GLY A 360 -25.60 -7.02 -41.42
CA GLY A 360 -26.24 -7.46 -42.69
C GLY A 360 -25.29 -8.10 -43.69
N VAL A 361 -24.11 -8.57 -43.27
CA VAL A 361 -23.07 -9.14 -44.16
C VAL A 361 -23.57 -10.36 -44.93
N GLN A 362 -24.56 -11.05 -44.38
CA GLN A 362 -25.22 -12.20 -45.03
C GLN A 362 -25.87 -11.82 -46.38
N ASN A 363 -26.19 -10.53 -46.60
CA ASN A 363 -26.72 -10.01 -47.86
C ASN A 363 -25.62 -9.59 -48.84
N LEU A 364 -24.36 -9.69 -48.47
CA LEU A 364 -23.19 -9.36 -49.29
C LEU A 364 -22.52 -10.63 -49.87
N LEU A 365 -22.86 -11.80 -49.37
CA LEU A 365 -22.44 -13.13 -49.84
C LEU A 365 -23.49 -13.76 -50.72
#